data_7731376b82d344e62c39094a4c2e4c4b
#
_entry.id   7731376b82d344e62c39094a4c2e4c4b
#
_cell.length_a   1.000
_cell.length_b   1.000
_cell.length_c   1.000
_cell.angle_alpha   90.00
_cell.angle_beta   90.00
_cell.angle_gamma   90.00
#
_symmetry.space_group_name_H-M   'P 1'
#
loop_
_entity.id
_entity.type
_entity.pdbx_description
1 polymer ?
#
loop_
_entity_poly.entity_id
_entity_poly.type
_entity_poly.pdbx_seq_one_letter_code
_entity_poly.pdbx_strand_id
1 'polypeptide(L)'
;MTLTGKRVLITGGGSGAGENLALGFAAAGAEVVIAGRRMAALEAVAGRTKGIRAVQADVTDEASVAAMFAAAGPCDVVIANAGAADSGNLARVTLAQWNAMIAVNLTGVFLTLRDGLNQMPGWGRLISVASTAGLKGYAKVAPYAAAKHGVVGLTRSLALEIAKRPITVNAICPGFLDTPMTDHSVKVIAEKTGKSLDLSRAALAAMNPQGRLIAPSEVTAMALWLCAPGSEGVNGQALAIAGGEI
;
A
#
# COMPACT_ATOMS: atom_id res chain seq x y z
N MET A 1 -11.48 3.22 18.60
CA MET A 1 -10.12 3.83 18.63
C MET A 1 -10.21 5.22 18.04
N THR A 2 -9.61 6.22 18.66
CA THR A 2 -9.51 7.59 18.09
C THR A 2 -8.06 7.91 17.76
N LEU A 3 -7.84 8.54 16.62
CA LEU A 3 -6.56 9.08 16.16
C LEU A 3 -6.57 10.63 16.15
N THR A 4 -7.42 11.22 16.98
CA THR A 4 -7.53 12.68 17.13
C THR A 4 -6.16 13.29 17.45
N GLY A 5 -5.79 14.35 16.73
CA GLY A 5 -4.49 15.00 16.83
C GLY A 5 -3.32 14.26 16.17
N LYS A 6 -3.57 13.12 15.49
CA LYS A 6 -2.58 12.39 14.71
C LYS A 6 -2.63 12.79 13.25
N ARG A 7 -1.46 12.97 12.64
CA ARG A 7 -1.34 13.20 11.20
C ARG A 7 -0.88 11.94 10.48
N VAL A 8 -1.57 11.62 9.40
CA VAL A 8 -1.37 10.40 8.60
C VAL A 8 -1.07 10.78 7.16
N LEU A 9 0.03 10.28 6.60
CA LEU A 9 0.34 10.38 5.18
C LEU A 9 0.09 9.03 4.50
N ILE A 10 -0.65 9.06 3.38
CA ILE A 10 -0.98 7.85 2.59
C ILE A 10 -0.59 8.10 1.14
N THR A 11 0.37 7.35 0.60
CA THR A 11 0.69 7.40 -0.83
C THR A 11 -0.27 6.52 -1.64
N GLY A 12 -0.60 6.94 -2.87
CA GLY A 12 -1.60 6.25 -3.68
C GLY A 12 -3.04 6.42 -3.17
N GLY A 13 -3.33 7.53 -2.47
CA GLY A 13 -4.61 7.78 -1.77
C GLY A 13 -5.80 8.11 -2.66
N GLY A 14 -5.62 8.19 -3.98
CA GLY A 14 -6.70 8.62 -4.90
C GLY A 14 -7.61 7.50 -5.43
N SER A 15 -7.43 6.24 -5.01
CA SER A 15 -8.29 5.12 -5.44
C SER A 15 -8.05 3.86 -4.61
N GLY A 16 -9.00 2.92 -4.65
CA GLY A 16 -8.86 1.55 -4.13
C GLY A 16 -8.52 1.48 -2.65
N ALA A 17 -7.47 0.72 -2.29
CA ALA A 17 -7.06 0.57 -0.89
C ALA A 17 -6.64 1.90 -0.27
N GLY A 18 -5.89 2.75 -1.01
CA GLY A 18 -5.44 4.06 -0.53
C GLY A 18 -6.57 5.02 -0.21
N GLU A 19 -7.60 5.06 -1.06
CA GLU A 19 -8.84 5.81 -0.82
C GLU A 19 -9.56 5.31 0.44
N ASN A 20 -9.73 3.99 0.57
CA ASN A 20 -10.40 3.39 1.72
C ASN A 20 -9.63 3.64 3.02
N LEU A 21 -8.29 3.53 2.99
CA LEU A 21 -7.42 3.91 4.10
C LEU A 21 -7.63 5.37 4.49
N ALA A 22 -7.63 6.29 3.52
CA ALA A 22 -7.81 7.72 3.78
C ALA A 22 -9.13 8.01 4.50
N LEU A 23 -10.23 7.46 3.99
CA LEU A 23 -11.56 7.64 4.58
C LEU A 23 -11.64 7.01 5.98
N GLY A 24 -11.08 5.81 6.17
CA GLY A 24 -11.08 5.14 7.47
C GLY A 24 -10.26 5.86 8.53
N PHE A 25 -9.08 6.37 8.18
CA PHE A 25 -8.24 7.14 9.11
C PHE A 25 -8.87 8.50 9.43
N ALA A 26 -9.50 9.18 8.47
CA ALA A 26 -10.26 10.41 8.73
C ALA A 26 -11.46 10.15 9.63
N ALA A 27 -12.20 9.06 9.43
CA ALA A 27 -13.31 8.65 10.31
C ALA A 27 -12.83 8.32 11.73
N ALA A 28 -11.58 7.87 11.90
CA ALA A 28 -10.94 7.68 13.20
C ALA A 28 -10.45 9.01 13.84
N GLY A 29 -10.67 10.16 13.20
CA GLY A 29 -10.34 11.49 13.72
C GLY A 29 -8.93 11.98 13.38
N ALA A 30 -8.20 11.32 12.49
CA ALA A 30 -6.89 11.76 12.06
C ALA A 30 -6.95 12.91 11.04
N GLU A 31 -5.91 13.74 11.02
CA GLU A 31 -5.60 14.62 9.88
C GLU A 31 -4.91 13.78 8.81
N VAL A 32 -5.54 13.63 7.65
CA VAL A 32 -5.02 12.75 6.59
C VAL A 32 -4.48 13.56 5.43
N VAL A 33 -3.25 13.25 5.02
CA VAL A 33 -2.66 13.74 3.77
C VAL A 33 -2.60 12.57 2.80
N ILE A 34 -3.23 12.72 1.65
CA ILE A 34 -3.17 11.74 0.58
C ILE A 34 -2.28 12.24 -0.55
N ALA A 35 -1.41 11.36 -1.06
CA ALA A 35 -0.48 11.72 -2.12
C ALA A 35 -0.57 10.79 -3.32
N GLY A 36 -0.27 11.31 -4.51
CA GLY A 36 -0.24 10.56 -5.75
C GLY A 36 -0.11 11.45 -6.98
N ARG A 37 -0.01 10.85 -8.16
CA ARG A 37 0.26 11.59 -9.41
C ARG A 37 -0.96 12.32 -9.96
N ARG A 38 -2.16 11.79 -9.75
CA ARG A 38 -3.41 12.28 -10.35
C ARG A 38 -4.15 13.19 -9.36
N MET A 39 -3.91 14.50 -9.45
CA MET A 39 -4.50 15.47 -8.52
C MET A 39 -6.02 15.40 -8.48
N ALA A 40 -6.70 15.35 -9.62
CA ALA A 40 -8.15 15.26 -9.67
C ALA A 40 -8.73 14.05 -8.91
N ALA A 41 -8.06 12.88 -8.95
CA ALA A 41 -8.49 11.71 -8.19
C ALA A 41 -8.28 11.90 -6.67
N LEU A 42 -7.21 12.58 -6.27
CA LEU A 42 -6.95 12.91 -4.87
C LEU A 42 -7.97 13.91 -4.35
N GLU A 43 -8.27 14.97 -5.11
CA GLU A 43 -9.27 15.97 -4.76
C GLU A 43 -10.67 15.37 -4.64
N ALA A 44 -11.03 14.44 -5.53
CA ALA A 44 -12.29 13.71 -5.45
C ALA A 44 -12.43 12.92 -4.13
N VAL A 45 -11.34 12.32 -3.64
CA VAL A 45 -11.32 11.62 -2.33
C VAL A 45 -11.34 12.63 -1.19
N ALA A 46 -10.53 13.69 -1.25
CA ALA A 46 -10.46 14.72 -0.22
C ALA A 46 -11.80 15.45 -0.04
N GLY A 47 -12.55 15.66 -1.11
CA GLY A 47 -13.88 16.28 -1.08
C GLY A 47 -14.97 15.44 -0.40
N ARG A 48 -14.73 14.14 -0.15
CA ARG A 48 -15.74 13.25 0.46
C ARG A 48 -15.90 13.42 1.97
N THR A 49 -14.88 13.92 2.65
CA THR A 49 -14.93 14.14 4.10
C THR A 49 -13.95 15.23 4.52
N LYS A 50 -14.26 15.90 5.62
CA LYS A 50 -13.33 16.85 6.24
C LYS A 50 -12.11 16.11 6.81
N GLY A 51 -10.96 16.79 6.88
CA GLY A 51 -9.74 16.25 7.49
C GLY A 51 -8.84 15.49 6.50
N ILE A 52 -9.20 15.44 5.21
CA ILE A 52 -8.32 14.91 4.16
C ILE A 52 -7.80 16.05 3.28
N ARG A 53 -6.48 16.07 3.04
CA ARG A 53 -5.80 17.02 2.17
C ARG A 53 -5.03 16.29 1.07
N ALA A 54 -5.09 16.80 -0.15
CA ALA A 54 -4.42 16.24 -1.32
C ALA A 54 -3.06 16.89 -1.55
N VAL A 55 -2.06 16.11 -1.93
CA VAL A 55 -0.72 16.55 -2.36
C VAL A 55 -0.34 15.79 -3.61
N GLN A 56 0.04 16.48 -4.68
CA GLN A 56 0.54 15.80 -5.87
C GLN A 56 1.98 15.34 -5.63
N ALA A 57 2.26 14.05 -5.91
CA ALA A 57 3.60 13.50 -5.79
C ALA A 57 3.78 12.26 -6.67
N ASP A 58 5.01 12.05 -7.13
CA ASP A 58 5.45 10.79 -7.72
C ASP A 58 6.44 10.11 -6.76
N VAL A 59 6.08 8.94 -6.25
CA VAL A 59 6.92 8.20 -5.30
C VAL A 59 8.19 7.63 -5.93
N THR A 60 8.30 7.63 -7.26
CA THR A 60 9.50 7.18 -8.00
C THR A 60 10.56 8.28 -8.14
N ASP A 61 10.24 9.50 -7.76
CA ASP A 61 11.11 10.67 -7.79
C ASP A 61 11.43 11.13 -6.36
N GLU A 62 12.69 11.07 -5.97
CA GLU A 62 13.17 11.43 -4.64
C GLU A 62 12.88 12.89 -4.29
N ALA A 63 13.06 13.83 -5.22
CA ALA A 63 12.75 15.23 -5.00
C ALA A 63 11.25 15.47 -4.79
N SER A 64 10.41 14.75 -5.55
CA SER A 64 8.94 14.77 -5.38
C SER A 64 8.51 14.20 -4.02
N VAL A 65 9.15 13.13 -3.53
CA VAL A 65 8.89 12.58 -2.20
C VAL A 65 9.29 13.59 -1.11
N ALA A 66 10.46 14.21 -1.21
CA ALA A 66 10.89 15.26 -0.28
C ALA A 66 9.90 16.44 -0.24
N ALA A 67 9.45 16.91 -1.40
CA ALA A 67 8.45 17.99 -1.51
C ALA A 67 7.08 17.56 -0.91
N MET A 68 6.68 16.31 -1.11
CA MET A 68 5.47 15.75 -0.51
C MET A 68 5.52 15.83 1.03
N PHE A 69 6.63 15.42 1.64
CA PHE A 69 6.80 15.49 3.09
C PHE A 69 6.90 16.93 3.60
N ALA A 70 7.57 17.82 2.87
CA ALA A 70 7.61 19.25 3.20
C ALA A 70 6.19 19.85 3.21
N ALA A 71 5.36 19.50 2.23
CA ALA A 71 3.96 19.91 2.18
C ALA A 71 3.09 19.24 3.25
N ALA A 72 3.33 17.96 3.57
CA ALA A 72 2.56 17.23 4.58
C ALA A 72 2.85 17.71 6.01
N GLY A 73 4.09 18.12 6.28
CA GLY A 73 4.62 18.32 7.63
C GLY A 73 4.85 17.01 8.37
N PRO A 74 5.34 17.06 9.63
CA PRO A 74 5.60 15.86 10.41
C PRO A 74 4.35 14.97 10.55
N CYS A 75 4.51 13.68 10.27
CA CYS A 75 3.44 12.69 10.32
C CYS A 75 3.71 11.65 11.41
N ASP A 76 2.66 11.29 12.16
CA ASP A 76 2.70 10.21 13.15
C ASP A 76 2.55 8.84 12.50
N VAL A 77 1.81 8.75 11.39
CA VAL A 77 1.59 7.52 10.64
C VAL A 77 1.93 7.76 9.17
N VAL A 78 2.73 6.88 8.59
CA VAL A 78 3.05 6.92 7.16
C VAL A 78 2.71 5.58 6.54
N ILE A 79 1.83 5.61 5.52
CA ILE A 79 1.37 4.42 4.81
C ILE A 79 1.88 4.47 3.36
N ALA A 80 2.89 3.67 3.07
CA ALA A 80 3.43 3.46 1.74
C ALA A 80 2.52 2.47 0.97
N ASN A 81 1.48 3.01 0.33
CA ASN A 81 0.48 2.23 -0.39
C ASN A 81 0.56 2.37 -1.92
N ALA A 82 1.17 3.45 -2.44
CA ALA A 82 1.32 3.61 -3.88
C ALA A 82 1.98 2.39 -4.53
N GLY A 83 1.39 1.91 -5.62
CA GLY A 83 1.89 0.74 -6.32
C GLY A 83 1.22 0.55 -7.67
N ALA A 84 1.77 -0.36 -8.45
CA ALA A 84 1.24 -0.80 -9.74
C ALA A 84 1.44 -2.31 -9.87
N ALA A 85 0.62 -2.97 -10.67
CA ALA A 85 0.78 -4.36 -11.02
C ALA A 85 0.73 -4.52 -12.55
N ASP A 86 1.59 -5.37 -13.06
CA ASP A 86 1.58 -5.81 -14.45
C ASP A 86 1.91 -7.30 -14.51
N SER A 87 1.47 -7.97 -15.58
CA SER A 87 1.66 -9.39 -15.76
C SER A 87 2.21 -9.74 -17.14
N GLY A 88 3.28 -10.52 -17.16
CA GLY A 88 3.92 -10.98 -18.38
C GLY A 88 4.81 -12.19 -18.15
N ASN A 89 5.09 -12.94 -19.25
CA ASN A 89 6.08 -14.00 -19.18
C ASN A 89 7.46 -13.38 -18.97
N LEU A 90 8.21 -13.84 -17.96
CA LEU A 90 9.53 -13.30 -17.59
C LEU A 90 10.49 -13.20 -18.78
N ALA A 91 10.48 -14.19 -19.68
CA ALA A 91 11.32 -14.19 -20.88
C ALA A 91 11.03 -13.02 -21.85
N ARG A 92 9.91 -12.31 -21.69
CA ARG A 92 9.50 -11.17 -22.52
C ARG A 92 9.47 -9.85 -21.75
N VAL A 93 9.77 -9.86 -20.45
CA VAL A 93 9.85 -8.65 -19.63
C VAL A 93 11.10 -7.87 -20.03
N THR A 94 10.93 -6.65 -20.48
CA THR A 94 12.07 -5.75 -20.77
C THR A 94 12.67 -5.20 -19.49
N LEU A 95 13.94 -4.77 -19.54
CA LEU A 95 14.59 -4.11 -18.42
C LEU A 95 13.85 -2.82 -18.00
N ALA A 96 13.27 -2.10 -18.97
CA ALA A 96 12.45 -0.91 -18.67
C ALA A 96 11.18 -1.26 -17.86
N GLN A 97 10.48 -2.32 -18.22
CA GLN A 97 9.32 -2.81 -17.46
C GLN A 97 9.72 -3.28 -16.05
N TRP A 98 10.84 -4.01 -15.94
CA TRP A 98 11.41 -4.40 -14.65
C TRP A 98 11.71 -3.17 -13.79
N ASN A 99 12.48 -2.21 -14.31
CA ASN A 99 12.86 -1.01 -13.58
C ASN A 99 11.65 -0.18 -13.15
N ALA A 100 10.64 -0.02 -14.00
CA ALA A 100 9.40 0.69 -13.66
C ALA A 100 8.65 0.00 -12.50
N MET A 101 8.60 -1.33 -12.49
CA MET A 101 7.96 -2.10 -11.42
C MET A 101 8.71 -1.96 -10.10
N ILE A 102 10.04 -2.05 -10.12
CA ILE A 102 10.90 -1.84 -8.93
C ILE A 102 10.79 -0.40 -8.45
N ALA A 103 10.82 0.59 -9.35
CA ALA A 103 10.76 2.01 -9.00
C ALA A 103 9.50 2.33 -8.18
N VAL A 104 8.32 1.91 -8.62
CA VAL A 104 7.07 2.25 -7.91
C VAL A 104 6.82 1.37 -6.68
N ASN A 105 7.08 0.04 -6.76
CA ASN A 105 6.66 -0.89 -5.71
C ASN A 105 7.73 -1.17 -4.64
N LEU A 106 8.99 -0.78 -4.86
CA LEU A 106 10.08 -0.97 -3.90
C LEU A 106 10.82 0.33 -3.61
N THR A 107 11.38 1.00 -4.62
CA THR A 107 12.11 2.26 -4.40
C THR A 107 11.18 3.33 -3.82
N GLY A 108 9.96 3.49 -4.36
CA GLY A 108 8.97 4.44 -3.85
C GLY A 108 8.53 4.14 -2.42
N VAL A 109 8.43 2.85 -2.04
CA VAL A 109 8.19 2.45 -0.64
C VAL A 109 9.38 2.82 0.24
N PHE A 110 10.61 2.53 -0.19
CA PHE A 110 11.82 2.91 0.53
C PHE A 110 11.88 4.42 0.78
N LEU A 111 11.72 5.25 -0.26
CA LEU A 111 11.76 6.71 -0.14
C LEU A 111 10.67 7.21 0.82
N THR A 112 9.45 6.68 0.71
CA THR A 112 8.32 7.04 1.59
C THR A 112 8.59 6.67 3.05
N LEU A 113 9.12 5.48 3.34
CA LEU A 113 9.42 5.06 4.71
C LEU A 113 10.62 5.81 5.28
N ARG A 114 11.68 6.03 4.49
CA ARG A 114 12.89 6.77 4.91
C ARG A 114 12.56 8.20 5.32
N ASP A 115 11.87 8.93 4.46
CA ASP A 115 11.57 10.34 4.70
C ASP A 115 10.50 10.50 5.79
N GLY A 116 9.56 9.56 5.86
CA GLY A 116 8.61 9.46 6.98
C GLY A 116 9.31 9.26 8.31
N LEU A 117 10.23 8.30 8.40
CA LEU A 117 11.00 8.02 9.62
C LEU A 117 11.83 9.23 10.09
N ASN A 118 12.45 9.95 9.13
CA ASN A 118 13.29 11.12 9.42
C ASN A 118 12.49 12.27 10.03
N GLN A 119 11.19 12.35 9.79
CA GLN A 119 10.32 13.42 10.31
C GLN A 119 9.52 13.01 11.56
N MET A 120 9.55 11.74 11.97
CA MET A 120 8.81 11.26 13.15
C MET A 120 9.48 11.70 14.45
N PRO A 121 8.86 12.62 15.23
CA PRO A 121 9.50 13.19 16.43
C PRO A 121 9.45 12.25 17.65
N GLY A 122 8.58 11.25 17.65
CA GLY A 122 8.32 10.38 18.80
C GLY A 122 7.57 9.12 18.42
N TRP A 123 6.40 8.90 19.03
CA TRP A 123 5.53 7.78 18.67
C TRP A 123 5.19 7.80 17.17
N GLY A 124 5.30 6.65 16.52
CA GLY A 124 5.00 6.57 15.10
C GLY A 124 4.67 5.16 14.59
N ARG A 125 4.04 5.12 13.42
CA ARG A 125 3.71 3.89 12.69
C ARG A 125 4.08 4.03 11.23
N LEU A 126 4.96 3.17 10.77
CA LEU A 126 5.31 2.99 9.36
C LEU A 126 4.61 1.73 8.84
N ILE A 127 3.77 1.87 7.84
CA ILE A 127 3.00 0.76 7.28
C ILE A 127 3.25 0.70 5.77
N SER A 128 3.69 -0.44 5.26
CA SER A 128 3.76 -0.68 3.82
C SER A 128 2.62 -1.60 3.38
N VAL A 129 1.93 -1.24 2.29
CA VAL A 129 0.99 -2.16 1.63
C VAL A 129 1.80 -2.99 0.63
N ALA A 130 2.21 -4.19 1.09
CA ALA A 130 2.91 -5.16 0.27
C ALA A 130 1.91 -5.98 -0.58
N SER A 131 1.93 -7.30 -0.47
CA SER A 131 1.03 -8.26 -1.15
C SER A 131 1.33 -9.67 -0.66
N THR A 132 0.41 -10.62 -0.84
CA THR A 132 0.74 -12.05 -0.80
C THR A 132 1.88 -12.41 -1.76
N ALA A 133 2.05 -11.65 -2.86
CA ALA A 133 3.21 -11.77 -3.76
C ALA A 133 4.55 -11.35 -3.13
N GLY A 134 4.56 -10.82 -1.91
CA GLY A 134 5.76 -10.62 -1.09
C GLY A 134 6.03 -11.77 -0.14
N LEU A 135 5.16 -12.77 -0.08
CA LEU A 135 5.24 -13.95 0.81
C LEU A 135 5.39 -15.26 0.03
N LYS A 136 4.86 -15.32 -1.21
CA LYS A 136 5.02 -16.43 -2.13
C LYS A 136 5.15 -15.96 -3.58
N GLY A 137 5.55 -16.87 -4.46
CA GLY A 137 5.61 -16.61 -5.91
C GLY A 137 4.25 -16.77 -6.59
N TYR A 138 4.05 -16.00 -7.64
CA TYR A 138 2.94 -16.17 -8.60
C TYR A 138 3.47 -16.19 -10.02
N ALA A 139 2.89 -17.04 -10.86
CA ALA A 139 3.25 -17.07 -12.27
C ALA A 139 2.95 -15.74 -12.96
N LYS A 140 3.84 -15.33 -13.87
CA LYS A 140 3.70 -14.15 -14.75
C LYS A 140 3.75 -12.78 -14.06
N VAL A 141 4.13 -12.71 -12.77
CA VAL A 141 4.28 -11.43 -12.03
C VAL A 141 5.64 -11.32 -11.34
N ALA A 142 6.68 -11.93 -11.91
CA ALA A 142 8.00 -11.99 -11.28
C ALA A 142 8.59 -10.63 -10.88
N PRO A 143 8.54 -9.54 -11.68
CA PRO A 143 9.02 -8.23 -11.24
C PRO A 143 8.25 -7.68 -10.05
N TYR A 144 6.92 -7.84 -10.05
CA TYR A 144 6.07 -7.42 -8.93
C TYR A 144 6.35 -8.23 -7.67
N ALA A 145 6.46 -9.56 -7.79
CA ALA A 145 6.78 -10.43 -6.66
C ALA A 145 8.17 -10.09 -6.07
N ALA A 146 9.18 -9.86 -6.92
CA ALA A 146 10.50 -9.43 -6.47
C ALA A 146 10.44 -8.12 -5.68
N ALA A 147 9.72 -7.12 -6.19
CA ALA A 147 9.53 -5.84 -5.49
C ALA A 147 8.83 -6.02 -4.13
N LYS A 148 7.75 -6.82 -4.08
CA LYS A 148 6.98 -7.02 -2.85
C LYS A 148 7.73 -7.88 -1.80
N HIS A 149 8.55 -8.85 -2.21
CA HIS A 149 9.49 -9.53 -1.32
C HIS A 149 10.55 -8.54 -0.78
N GLY A 150 11.05 -7.64 -1.63
CA GLY A 150 11.95 -6.56 -1.22
C GLY A 150 11.33 -5.66 -0.15
N VAL A 151 10.04 -5.31 -0.26
CA VAL A 151 9.31 -4.53 0.77
C VAL A 151 9.24 -5.27 2.10
N VAL A 152 8.97 -6.58 2.09
CA VAL A 152 8.97 -7.39 3.31
C VAL A 152 10.37 -7.44 3.94
N GLY A 153 11.42 -7.61 3.12
CA GLY A 153 12.81 -7.55 3.60
C GLY A 153 13.16 -6.21 4.21
N LEU A 154 12.82 -5.10 3.52
CA LEU A 154 13.00 -3.74 4.02
C LEU A 154 12.28 -3.51 5.35
N THR A 155 11.03 -3.94 5.47
CA THR A 155 10.23 -3.83 6.70
C THR A 155 10.91 -4.53 7.87
N ARG A 156 11.40 -5.75 7.67
CA ARG A 156 12.10 -6.54 8.71
C ARG A 156 13.41 -5.90 9.16
N SER A 157 14.21 -5.41 8.20
CA SER A 157 15.49 -4.75 8.51
C SER A 157 15.26 -3.45 9.27
N LEU A 158 14.34 -2.60 8.78
CA LEU A 158 14.03 -1.33 9.41
C LEU A 158 13.49 -1.51 10.83
N ALA A 159 12.69 -2.55 11.09
CA ALA A 159 12.19 -2.86 12.42
C ALA A 159 13.30 -3.07 13.46
N LEU A 160 14.39 -3.73 13.04
CA LEU A 160 15.56 -3.96 13.92
C LEU A 160 16.31 -2.66 14.17
N GLU A 161 16.48 -1.80 13.15
CA GLU A 161 17.17 -0.52 13.27
C GLU A 161 16.48 0.44 14.23
N ILE A 162 15.13 0.46 14.22
CA ILE A 162 14.32 1.39 15.04
C ILE A 162 13.77 0.77 16.31
N ALA A 163 14.14 -0.45 16.68
CA ALA A 163 13.54 -1.23 17.77
C ALA A 163 13.54 -0.53 19.14
N LYS A 164 14.46 0.41 19.37
CA LYS A 164 14.56 1.19 20.61
C LYS A 164 13.73 2.50 20.59
N ARG A 165 13.12 2.83 19.43
CA ARG A 165 12.25 4.01 19.28
C ARG A 165 10.81 3.60 19.53
N PRO A 166 9.91 4.51 19.95
CA PRO A 166 8.47 4.24 20.08
C PRO A 166 7.78 4.21 18.70
N ILE A 167 8.44 3.64 17.71
CA ILE A 167 7.99 3.54 16.31
C ILE A 167 7.97 2.07 15.92
N THR A 168 6.91 1.63 15.23
CA THR A 168 6.87 0.31 14.62
C THR A 168 6.79 0.40 13.11
N VAL A 169 7.31 -0.59 12.41
CA VAL A 169 7.18 -0.75 10.96
C VAL A 169 6.65 -2.13 10.63
N ASN A 170 5.58 -2.19 9.85
CA ASN A 170 4.94 -3.44 9.46
C ASN A 170 4.51 -3.41 7.98
N ALA A 171 4.43 -4.59 7.36
CA ALA A 171 3.88 -4.77 6.03
C ALA A 171 2.52 -5.46 6.10
N ILE A 172 1.49 -4.89 5.50
CA ILE A 172 0.22 -5.56 5.25
C ILE A 172 0.32 -6.23 3.89
N CYS A 173 0.02 -7.52 3.82
CA CYS A 173 0.17 -8.36 2.64
C CYS A 173 -1.19 -8.89 2.16
N PRO A 174 -2.01 -8.08 1.48
CA PRO A 174 -3.32 -8.52 1.01
C PRO A 174 -3.19 -9.47 -0.18
N GLY A 175 -4.16 -10.36 -0.32
CA GLY A 175 -4.48 -11.07 -1.55
C GLY A 175 -5.13 -10.14 -2.57
N PHE A 176 -5.90 -10.71 -3.54
CA PHE A 176 -6.59 -9.89 -4.53
C PHE A 176 -7.68 -9.04 -3.88
N LEU A 177 -7.48 -7.71 -3.92
CA LEU A 177 -8.43 -6.72 -3.38
C LEU A 177 -9.52 -6.39 -4.41
N ASP A 178 -10.72 -6.09 -3.93
CA ASP A 178 -11.82 -5.55 -4.74
C ASP A 178 -11.56 -4.05 -5.04
N THR A 179 -10.81 -3.78 -6.10
CA THR A 179 -10.31 -2.43 -6.44
C THR A 179 -10.21 -2.26 -7.96
N PRO A 180 -10.10 -1.01 -8.46
CA PRO A 180 -9.86 -0.75 -9.88
C PRO A 180 -8.59 -1.42 -10.45
N MET A 181 -7.59 -1.69 -9.63
CA MET A 181 -6.39 -2.45 -10.05
C MET A 181 -6.76 -3.90 -10.40
N THR A 182 -7.61 -4.52 -9.62
CA THR A 182 -8.12 -5.89 -9.90
C THR A 182 -9.04 -5.88 -11.10
N ASP A 183 -9.89 -4.86 -11.29
CA ASP A 183 -10.73 -4.73 -12.47
C ASP A 183 -9.90 -4.64 -13.76
N HIS A 184 -8.76 -3.92 -13.71
CA HIS A 184 -7.81 -3.92 -14.82
C HIS A 184 -7.23 -5.31 -15.09
N SER A 185 -6.83 -6.03 -14.05
CA SER A 185 -6.33 -7.41 -14.17
C SER A 185 -7.38 -8.35 -14.74
N VAL A 186 -8.64 -8.23 -14.34
CA VAL A 186 -9.79 -8.97 -14.88
C VAL A 186 -9.94 -8.73 -16.39
N LYS A 187 -9.86 -7.47 -16.83
CA LYS A 187 -9.92 -7.12 -18.28
C LYS A 187 -8.78 -7.75 -19.04
N VAL A 188 -7.55 -7.65 -18.56
CA VAL A 188 -6.37 -8.26 -19.18
C VAL A 188 -6.49 -9.79 -19.29
N ILE A 189 -7.02 -10.44 -18.26
CA ILE A 189 -7.26 -11.89 -18.27
C ILE A 189 -8.34 -12.24 -19.32
N ALA A 190 -9.46 -11.53 -19.34
CA ALA A 190 -10.55 -11.74 -20.30
C ALA A 190 -10.05 -11.62 -21.75
N GLU A 191 -9.30 -10.55 -22.06
CA GLU A 191 -8.71 -10.31 -23.39
C GLU A 191 -7.73 -11.41 -23.80
N LYS A 192 -6.87 -11.88 -22.90
CA LYS A 192 -5.87 -12.92 -23.18
C LYS A 192 -6.44 -14.34 -23.28
N THR A 193 -7.57 -14.61 -22.63
CA THR A 193 -8.12 -15.97 -22.49
C THR A 193 -9.41 -16.17 -23.25
N GLY A 194 -10.07 -15.10 -23.75
CA GLY A 194 -11.41 -15.17 -24.36
C GLY A 194 -12.55 -15.44 -23.37
N LYS A 195 -12.28 -15.47 -22.07
CA LYS A 195 -13.30 -15.64 -21.02
C LYS A 195 -14.09 -14.36 -20.78
N SER A 196 -15.33 -14.49 -20.27
CA SER A 196 -16.09 -13.31 -19.80
C SER A 196 -15.39 -12.60 -18.65
N LEU A 197 -15.74 -11.33 -18.41
CA LEU A 197 -15.25 -10.57 -17.24
C LEU A 197 -15.60 -11.26 -15.94
N ASP A 198 -16.83 -11.81 -15.82
CA ASP A 198 -17.30 -12.49 -14.62
C ASP A 198 -16.49 -13.76 -14.32
N LEU A 199 -16.23 -14.58 -15.33
CA LEU A 199 -15.38 -15.78 -15.19
C LEU A 199 -13.94 -15.41 -14.85
N SER A 200 -13.41 -14.33 -15.40
CA SER A 200 -12.07 -13.84 -15.09
C SER A 200 -11.98 -13.30 -13.65
N ARG A 201 -13.00 -12.59 -13.18
CA ARG A 201 -13.12 -12.11 -11.80
C ARG A 201 -13.26 -13.26 -10.81
N ALA A 202 -14.12 -14.24 -11.12
CA ALA A 202 -14.28 -15.44 -10.32
C ALA A 202 -12.98 -16.25 -10.20
N ALA A 203 -12.18 -16.32 -11.26
CA ALA A 203 -10.88 -16.98 -11.22
C ALA A 203 -9.88 -16.30 -10.28
N LEU A 204 -9.91 -14.96 -10.17
CA LEU A 204 -9.10 -14.24 -9.17
C LEU A 204 -9.65 -14.43 -7.76
N ALA A 205 -10.96 -14.38 -7.58
CA ALA A 205 -11.62 -14.61 -6.30
C ALA A 205 -11.33 -16.03 -5.74
N ALA A 206 -11.28 -17.03 -6.63
CA ALA A 206 -11.00 -18.43 -6.26
C ALA A 206 -9.55 -18.68 -5.80
N MET A 207 -8.62 -17.73 -6.01
CA MET A 207 -7.27 -17.81 -5.42
C MET A 207 -7.30 -17.62 -3.91
N ASN A 208 -8.30 -16.93 -3.40
CA ASN A 208 -8.58 -16.84 -1.98
C ASN A 208 -9.46 -18.05 -1.57
N PRO A 209 -9.02 -18.90 -0.62
CA PRO A 209 -9.81 -20.05 -0.15
C PRO A 209 -11.22 -19.70 0.34
N GLN A 210 -11.48 -18.46 0.74
CA GLN A 210 -12.83 -17.99 1.07
C GLN A 210 -13.70 -17.72 -0.18
N GLY A 211 -13.17 -17.87 -1.40
CA GLY A 211 -13.92 -17.72 -2.65
C GLY A 211 -14.35 -16.30 -2.99
N ARG A 212 -13.67 -15.28 -2.42
CA ARG A 212 -14.00 -13.86 -2.63
C ARG A 212 -12.76 -12.99 -2.83
N LEU A 213 -12.94 -11.81 -3.37
CA LEU A 213 -11.94 -10.76 -3.27
C LEU A 213 -11.90 -10.19 -1.84
N ILE A 214 -10.75 -9.75 -1.41
CA ILE A 214 -10.58 -9.07 -0.12
C ILE A 214 -11.15 -7.65 -0.23
N ALA A 215 -11.96 -7.22 0.71
CA ALA A 215 -12.46 -5.85 0.72
C ALA A 215 -11.35 -4.86 1.15
N PRO A 216 -11.23 -3.68 0.53
CA PRO A 216 -10.27 -2.66 0.97
C PRO A 216 -10.42 -2.26 2.44
N SER A 217 -11.63 -2.36 3.00
CA SER A 217 -11.91 -2.12 4.41
C SER A 217 -11.18 -3.09 5.36
N GLU A 218 -10.86 -4.31 4.91
CA GLU A 218 -10.08 -5.26 5.72
C GLU A 218 -8.63 -4.80 5.87
N VAL A 219 -8.06 -4.20 4.81
CA VAL A 219 -6.73 -3.56 4.87
C VAL A 219 -6.75 -2.35 5.82
N THR A 220 -7.81 -1.53 5.73
CA THR A 220 -8.00 -0.37 6.60
C THR A 220 -8.15 -0.79 8.06
N ALA A 221 -8.93 -1.82 8.36
CA ALA A 221 -9.10 -2.35 9.72
C ALA A 221 -7.76 -2.82 10.31
N MET A 222 -6.94 -3.54 9.54
CA MET A 222 -5.61 -3.97 9.96
C MET A 222 -4.69 -2.77 10.18
N ALA A 223 -4.68 -1.78 9.29
CA ALA A 223 -3.85 -0.59 9.43
C ALA A 223 -4.24 0.24 10.67
N LEU A 224 -5.52 0.38 10.96
CA LEU A 224 -6.02 1.03 12.18
C LEU A 224 -5.60 0.24 13.43
N TRP A 225 -5.75 -1.10 13.41
CA TRP A 225 -5.31 -1.93 14.53
C TRP A 225 -3.82 -1.80 14.82
N LEU A 226 -2.96 -1.72 13.80
CA LEU A 226 -1.52 -1.46 13.96
C LEU A 226 -1.22 -0.10 14.61
N CYS A 227 -2.17 0.83 14.61
CA CYS A 227 -2.07 2.11 15.30
C CYS A 227 -2.72 2.11 16.69
N ALA A 228 -3.41 1.03 17.07
CA ALA A 228 -4.12 0.94 18.35
C ALA A 228 -3.17 0.71 19.53
N PRO A 229 -3.53 1.15 20.75
CA PRO A 229 -2.86 0.71 21.98
C PRO A 229 -2.86 -0.83 22.06
N GLY A 230 -1.75 -1.41 22.48
CA GLY A 230 -1.56 -2.85 22.57
C GLY A 230 -0.97 -3.48 21.31
N SER A 231 -0.71 -2.70 20.23
CA SER A 231 -0.01 -3.15 19.03
C SER A 231 1.49 -2.90 19.03
N GLU A 232 2.03 -2.34 20.09
CA GLU A 232 3.42 -1.88 20.18
C GLU A 232 4.45 -3.00 19.97
N GLY A 233 4.11 -4.22 20.40
CA GLY A 233 4.94 -5.40 20.19
C GLY A 233 4.90 -5.97 18.76
N VAL A 234 4.01 -5.47 17.91
CA VAL A 234 3.92 -5.89 16.51
C VAL A 234 4.84 -5.00 15.67
N ASN A 235 6.06 -5.47 15.43
CA ASN A 235 7.09 -4.76 14.72
C ASN A 235 7.83 -5.72 13.76
N GLY A 236 8.11 -5.30 12.55
CA GLY A 236 8.78 -6.10 11.51
C GLY A 236 7.94 -7.22 10.92
N GLN A 237 6.62 -7.20 11.13
CA GLN A 237 5.73 -8.26 10.67
C GLN A 237 5.25 -8.06 9.24
N ALA A 238 5.03 -9.17 8.55
CA ALA A 238 4.36 -9.23 7.26
C ALA A 238 3.00 -9.94 7.45
N LEU A 239 1.95 -9.14 7.59
CA LEU A 239 0.62 -9.58 8.01
C LEU A 239 -0.27 -9.86 6.80
N ALA A 240 -0.59 -11.13 6.56
CA ALA A 240 -1.43 -11.54 5.45
C ALA A 240 -2.92 -11.24 5.72
N ILE A 241 -3.61 -10.72 4.69
CA ILE A 241 -5.08 -10.64 4.61
C ILE A 241 -5.47 -11.35 3.32
N ALA A 242 -5.61 -12.66 3.37
CA ALA A 242 -5.66 -13.50 2.18
C ALA A 242 -6.65 -14.68 2.28
N GLY A 243 -7.48 -14.72 3.33
CA GLY A 243 -8.50 -15.76 3.51
C GLY A 243 -7.96 -17.20 3.58
N GLY A 244 -6.70 -17.36 4.01
CA GLY A 244 -6.06 -18.68 4.14
C GLY A 244 -5.23 -19.08 2.91
N GLU A 245 -4.96 -18.18 1.95
CA GLU A 245 -4.11 -18.43 0.79
C GLU A 245 -2.63 -18.64 1.17
N ILE A 246 -2.22 -18.10 2.32
CA ILE A 246 -0.87 -18.15 2.89
C ILE A 246 -0.96 -18.54 4.35
#